data_f63f2deb4e84053bf46094cb94291aff
#
_entry.id   f63f2deb4e84053bf46094cb94291aff
#
_cell.length_a   1.000
_cell.length_b   1.000
_cell.length_c   1.000
_cell.angle_alpha   90.00
_cell.angle_beta   90.00
_cell.angle_gamma   90.00
#
_symmetry.space_group_name_H-M   'P 1'
#
loop_
_entity.id
_entity.type
_entity.pdbx_description
1 polymer ?
#
loop_
_entity_poly.entity_id
_entity_poly.type
_entity_poly.pdbx_seq_one_letter_code
_entity_poly.pdbx_strand_id
1 'polypeptide(L)'
;MTQNGSRRRGLLCLLGCFCLWGFQPLYWSLFGEIDTVFLMACRIVWAACASVAVLKLQGKLGQLGALFRDKRVLLREIPAALFLLADWVIYLWAVRAGMVLQCSMGYYIQPLVVFTFGALLFHEPITWRHIAILGIMAAGVLASAG
;
A
#
# COMPACT_ATOMS: atom_id res chain seq x y z
N MET A 1 -20.87 0.91 -26.75
CA MET A 1 -19.96 2.10 -26.70
C MET A 1 -19.50 2.49 -25.26
N THR A 2 -19.90 1.80 -24.22
CA THR A 2 -19.63 2.17 -22.80
C THR A 2 -18.35 1.58 -22.17
N GLN A 3 -17.81 0.49 -22.70
CA GLN A 3 -16.62 -0.15 -22.12
C GLN A 3 -15.33 0.68 -22.24
N ASN A 4 -15.12 1.36 -23.34
CA ASN A 4 -13.91 2.18 -23.56
C ASN A 4 -13.85 3.40 -22.63
N GLY A 5 -14.98 4.01 -22.31
CA GLY A 5 -15.05 5.15 -21.39
C GLY A 5 -14.72 4.75 -19.94
N SER A 6 -15.22 3.59 -19.49
CA SER A 6 -14.92 3.05 -18.16
C SER A 6 -13.43 2.67 -18.02
N ARG A 7 -12.85 2.06 -19.05
CA ARG A 7 -11.43 1.67 -19.08
C ARG A 7 -10.52 2.91 -19.05
N ARG A 8 -10.81 3.96 -19.81
CA ARG A 8 -10.02 5.21 -19.78
C ARG A 8 -10.09 5.88 -18.41
N ARG A 9 -11.26 5.95 -17.77
CA ARG A 9 -11.40 6.49 -16.40
C ARG A 9 -10.60 5.68 -15.40
N GLY A 10 -10.67 4.35 -15.48
CA GLY A 10 -9.87 3.47 -14.62
C GLY A 10 -8.37 3.69 -14.77
N LEU A 11 -7.87 3.82 -16.00
CA LEU A 11 -6.46 4.11 -16.28
C LEU A 11 -6.04 5.49 -15.74
N LEU A 12 -6.86 6.51 -15.91
CA LEU A 12 -6.57 7.85 -15.38
C LEU A 12 -6.55 7.87 -13.85
N CYS A 13 -7.49 7.17 -13.19
CA CYS A 13 -7.47 7.02 -11.75
C CYS A 13 -6.23 6.28 -11.26
N LEU A 14 -5.82 5.21 -11.97
CA LEU A 14 -4.62 4.45 -11.66
C LEU A 14 -3.36 5.32 -11.78
N LEU A 15 -3.21 6.04 -12.89
CA LEU A 15 -2.10 6.98 -13.10
C LEU A 15 -2.07 8.05 -12.01
N GLY A 16 -3.22 8.64 -11.67
CA GLY A 16 -3.33 9.63 -10.59
C GLY A 16 -2.89 9.06 -9.24
N CYS A 17 -3.29 7.84 -8.91
CA CYS A 17 -2.84 7.14 -7.72
C CYS A 17 -1.31 6.98 -7.67
N PHE A 18 -0.70 6.50 -8.76
CA PHE A 18 0.75 6.30 -8.80
C PHE A 18 1.52 7.63 -8.75
N CYS A 19 1.01 8.69 -9.39
CA CYS A 19 1.60 10.03 -9.26
C CYS A 19 1.56 10.50 -7.79
N LEU A 20 0.41 10.38 -7.11
CA LEU A 20 0.31 10.75 -5.69
C LEU A 20 1.26 9.93 -4.82
N TRP A 21 1.42 8.65 -5.08
CA TRP A 21 2.36 7.80 -4.37
C TRP A 21 3.82 8.20 -4.63
N GLY A 22 4.15 8.60 -5.86
CA GLY A 22 5.47 9.09 -6.21
C GLY A 22 5.86 10.40 -5.50
N PHE A 23 4.89 11.26 -5.18
CA PHE A 23 5.12 12.48 -4.39
C PHE A 23 5.24 12.23 -2.89
N GLN A 24 4.84 11.08 -2.40
CA GLN A 24 4.80 10.78 -0.97
C GLN A 24 6.15 10.88 -0.25
N PRO A 25 7.28 10.39 -0.81
CA PRO A 25 8.60 10.55 -0.18
C PRO A 25 8.98 12.02 -0.01
N LEU A 26 8.70 12.86 -1.02
CA LEU A 26 8.95 14.30 -0.96
C LEU A 26 8.11 14.96 0.13
N TYR A 27 6.85 14.59 0.25
CA TYR A 27 5.97 15.09 1.31
C TYR A 27 6.51 14.73 2.70
N TRP A 28 6.93 13.49 2.92
CA TRP A 28 7.47 13.07 4.21
C TRP A 28 8.83 13.67 4.54
N SER A 29 9.66 13.97 3.54
CA SER A 29 10.95 14.62 3.76
C SER A 29 10.84 16.06 4.30
N LEU A 30 9.70 16.74 4.07
CA LEU A 30 9.43 18.08 4.60
C LEU A 30 9.28 18.09 6.14
N PHE A 31 8.98 16.95 6.76
CA PHE A 31 8.77 16.81 8.20
C PHE A 31 10.00 16.25 8.93
N GLY A 32 11.19 16.50 8.41
CA GLY A 32 12.46 15.96 8.93
C GLY A 32 12.71 16.23 10.42
N GLU A 33 12.25 17.36 10.93
CA GLU A 33 12.39 17.79 12.32
C GLU A 33 11.41 17.11 13.30
N ILE A 34 10.29 16.56 12.80
CA ILE A 34 9.21 16.02 13.63
C ILE A 34 9.45 14.54 13.91
N ASP A 35 9.19 14.10 15.13
CA ASP A 35 9.35 12.70 15.52
C ASP A 35 8.48 11.77 14.66
N THR A 36 9.07 10.60 14.26
CA THR A 36 8.41 9.63 13.38
C THR A 36 7.15 9.03 14.01
N VAL A 37 7.19 8.76 15.32
CA VAL A 37 6.07 8.17 16.05
C VAL A 37 4.91 9.16 16.13
N PHE A 38 5.21 10.43 16.37
CA PHE A 38 4.22 11.50 16.39
C PHE A 38 3.55 11.66 15.01
N LEU A 39 4.32 11.67 13.92
CA LEU A 39 3.77 11.75 12.56
C LEU A 39 2.86 10.56 12.26
N MET A 40 3.25 9.36 12.67
CA MET A 40 2.42 8.15 12.49
C MET A 40 1.14 8.21 13.30
N ALA A 41 1.20 8.69 14.55
CA ALA A 41 0.02 8.88 15.39
C ALA A 41 -0.97 9.87 14.74
N CYS A 42 -0.49 11.03 14.29
CA CYS A 42 -1.31 12.01 13.58
C CYS A 42 -1.95 11.40 12.32
N ARG A 43 -1.19 10.66 11.52
CA ARG A 43 -1.70 9.99 10.32
C ARG A 43 -2.83 9.00 10.65
N ILE A 44 -2.66 8.17 11.67
CA ILE A 44 -3.67 7.20 12.09
C ILE A 44 -4.95 7.91 12.51
N VAL A 45 -4.83 8.96 13.34
CA VAL A 45 -5.98 9.74 13.80
C VAL A 45 -6.72 10.38 12.63
N TRP A 46 -6.01 11.04 11.73
CA TRP A 46 -6.64 11.67 10.55
C TRP A 46 -7.27 10.65 9.60
N ALA A 47 -6.62 9.51 9.38
CA ALA A 47 -7.18 8.43 8.57
C ALA A 47 -8.45 7.85 9.20
N ALA A 48 -8.46 7.66 10.53
CA ALA A 48 -9.65 7.21 11.26
C ALA A 48 -10.80 8.24 11.15
N CYS A 49 -10.52 9.52 11.38
CA CYS A 49 -11.50 10.59 11.24
C CYS A 49 -12.09 10.66 9.83
N ALA A 50 -11.24 10.60 8.81
CA ALA A 50 -11.66 10.59 7.41
C ALA A 50 -12.53 9.37 7.09
N SER A 51 -12.14 8.19 7.56
CA SER A 51 -12.90 6.94 7.36
C SER A 51 -14.28 7.00 8.01
N VAL A 52 -14.34 7.49 9.25
CA VAL A 52 -15.63 7.69 9.96
C VAL A 52 -16.50 8.71 9.24
N ALA A 53 -15.91 9.82 8.76
CA ALA A 53 -16.66 10.82 8.01
C ALA A 53 -17.25 10.24 6.71
N VAL A 54 -16.48 9.46 5.95
CA VAL A 54 -16.96 8.79 4.74
C VAL A 54 -18.07 7.79 5.06
N LEU A 55 -17.93 6.97 6.11
CA LEU A 55 -18.96 6.02 6.54
C LEU A 55 -20.25 6.74 6.97
N LYS A 56 -20.12 7.89 7.63
CA LYS A 56 -21.26 8.73 8.01
C LYS A 56 -21.98 9.26 6.78
N LEU A 57 -21.26 9.80 5.80
CA LEU A 57 -21.82 10.29 4.54
C LEU A 57 -22.53 9.19 3.74
N GLN A 58 -22.04 7.96 3.82
CA GLN A 58 -22.66 6.80 3.19
C GLN A 58 -23.81 6.18 3.99
N GLY A 59 -24.11 6.66 5.19
CA GLY A 59 -25.14 6.08 6.06
C GLY A 59 -24.78 4.71 6.63
N LYS A 60 -23.49 4.34 6.65
CA LYS A 60 -22.99 2.99 7.01
C LYS A 60 -22.35 2.91 8.39
N LEU A 61 -22.50 3.91 9.24
CA LEU A 61 -21.90 3.90 10.59
C LEU A 61 -22.29 2.70 11.44
N GLY A 62 -23.51 2.17 11.27
CA GLY A 62 -23.97 0.97 11.98
C GLY A 62 -23.13 -0.28 11.67
N GLN A 63 -22.55 -0.36 10.49
CA GLN A 63 -21.67 -1.47 10.11
C GLN A 63 -20.35 -1.47 10.90
N LEU A 64 -19.85 -0.30 11.29
CA LEU A 64 -18.67 -0.17 12.12
C LEU A 64 -18.87 -0.83 13.49
N GLY A 65 -20.02 -0.59 14.13
CA GLY A 65 -20.38 -1.22 15.41
C GLY A 65 -20.52 -2.74 15.31
N ALA A 66 -21.04 -3.24 14.19
CA ALA A 66 -21.13 -4.69 13.94
C ALA A 66 -19.74 -5.32 13.78
N LEU A 67 -18.81 -4.60 13.12
CA LEU A 67 -17.42 -5.06 12.93
C LEU A 67 -16.69 -5.25 14.27
N PHE A 68 -16.84 -4.33 15.21
CA PHE A 68 -16.24 -4.42 16.54
C PHE A 68 -16.86 -5.51 17.43
N ARG A 69 -18.05 -6.00 17.11
CA ARG A 69 -18.71 -7.10 17.85
C ARG A 69 -18.27 -8.48 17.37
N ASP A 70 -17.75 -8.61 16.15
CA ASP A 70 -17.29 -9.89 15.61
C ASP A 70 -15.81 -10.14 15.95
N LYS A 71 -15.61 -10.97 16.98
CA LYS A 71 -14.27 -11.36 17.44
C LYS A 71 -13.43 -12.04 16.35
N ARG A 72 -14.06 -12.73 15.40
CA ARG A 72 -13.35 -13.42 14.30
C ARG A 72 -12.77 -12.40 13.31
N VAL A 73 -13.52 -11.36 13.03
CA VAL A 73 -13.06 -10.25 12.20
C VAL A 73 -11.90 -9.54 12.90
N LEU A 74 -12.05 -9.18 14.17
CA LEU A 74 -10.99 -8.50 14.93
C LEU A 74 -9.69 -9.31 14.98
N LEU A 75 -9.77 -10.63 15.20
CA LEU A 75 -8.60 -11.52 15.24
C LEU A 75 -7.84 -11.57 13.91
N ARG A 76 -8.50 -11.30 12.79
CA ARG A 76 -7.87 -11.24 11.46
C ARG A 76 -7.34 -9.84 11.13
N GLU A 77 -8.11 -8.82 11.47
CA GLU A 77 -7.78 -7.43 11.14
C GLU A 77 -6.68 -6.86 12.03
N ILE A 78 -6.62 -7.23 13.31
CA ILE A 78 -5.57 -6.71 14.21
C ILE A 78 -4.17 -7.10 13.76
N PRO A 79 -3.84 -8.37 13.46
CA PRO A 79 -2.52 -8.73 12.93
C PRO A 79 -2.22 -8.01 11.61
N ALA A 80 -3.19 -7.94 10.69
CA ALA A 80 -3.01 -7.24 9.42
C ALA A 80 -2.71 -5.75 9.63
N ALA A 81 -3.42 -5.10 10.54
CA ALA A 81 -3.17 -3.69 10.89
C ALA A 81 -1.80 -3.49 11.54
N LEU A 82 -1.35 -4.42 12.39
CA LEU A 82 -0.01 -4.36 13.01
C LEU A 82 1.10 -4.52 11.98
N PHE A 83 0.96 -5.46 11.03
CA PHE A 83 1.92 -5.60 9.93
C PHE A 83 1.96 -4.36 9.06
N LEU A 84 0.82 -3.79 8.72
CA LEU A 84 0.73 -2.55 7.95
C LEU A 84 1.35 -1.37 8.71
N LEU A 85 1.13 -1.28 10.01
CA LEU A 85 1.74 -0.26 10.87
C LEU A 85 3.26 -0.39 10.87
N ALA A 86 3.79 -1.61 11.05
CA ALA A 86 5.22 -1.89 11.04
C ALA A 86 5.85 -1.50 9.69
N ASP A 87 5.22 -1.88 8.57
CA ASP A 87 5.64 -1.51 7.22
C ASP A 87 5.77 0.01 7.08
N TRP A 88 4.74 0.76 7.50
CA TRP A 88 4.74 2.21 7.41
C TRP A 88 5.75 2.89 8.33
N VAL A 89 5.97 2.37 9.53
CA VAL A 89 6.99 2.90 10.46
C VAL A 89 8.38 2.73 9.85
N ILE A 90 8.68 1.53 9.33
CA ILE A 90 9.96 1.23 8.69
C ILE A 90 10.17 2.12 7.46
N TYR A 91 9.14 2.25 6.61
CA TYR A 91 9.18 3.11 5.44
C TYR A 91 9.47 4.57 5.80
N LEU A 92 8.70 5.13 6.72
CA LEU A 92 8.84 6.54 7.12
C LEU A 92 10.21 6.80 7.77
N TRP A 93 10.67 5.86 8.60
CA TRP A 93 12.01 5.93 9.17
C TRP A 93 13.09 5.92 8.08
N ALA A 94 13.00 5.01 7.12
CA ALA A 94 13.97 4.89 6.04
C ALA A 94 13.98 6.12 5.12
N VAL A 95 12.80 6.68 4.78
CA VAL A 95 12.70 7.93 3.99
C VAL A 95 13.39 9.08 4.72
N ARG A 96 13.17 9.21 6.03
CA ARG A 96 13.77 10.27 6.86
C ARG A 96 15.27 10.07 7.09
N ALA A 97 15.74 8.83 7.08
CA ALA A 97 17.16 8.51 7.09
C ALA A 97 17.86 8.76 5.74
N GLY A 98 17.15 9.30 4.75
CA GLY A 98 17.67 9.57 3.40
C GLY A 98 17.77 8.35 2.50
N MET A 99 17.22 7.19 2.93
CA MET A 99 17.27 5.92 2.19
C MET A 99 16.11 5.77 1.19
N VAL A 100 15.75 6.85 0.47
CA VAL A 100 14.62 6.87 -0.47
C VAL A 100 14.82 5.88 -1.61
N LEU A 101 16.05 5.76 -2.11
CA LEU A 101 16.38 4.84 -3.20
C LEU A 101 16.18 3.39 -2.78
N GLN A 102 16.66 3.03 -1.58
CA GLN A 102 16.48 1.68 -1.01
C GLN A 102 15.00 1.33 -0.79
N CYS A 103 14.21 2.30 -0.32
CA CYS A 103 12.76 2.14 -0.23
C CYS A 103 12.12 1.86 -1.60
N SER A 104 12.53 2.60 -2.62
CA SER A 104 12.04 2.40 -3.99
C SER A 104 12.38 1.01 -4.52
N MET A 105 13.60 0.52 -4.26
CA MET A 105 14.01 -0.85 -4.60
C MET A 105 13.14 -1.90 -3.89
N GLY A 106 12.84 -1.70 -2.60
CA GLY A 106 11.93 -2.56 -1.85
C GLY A 106 10.55 -2.68 -2.51
N TYR A 107 10.00 -1.58 -2.97
CA TYR A 107 8.71 -1.57 -3.69
C TYR A 107 8.76 -2.28 -5.05
N TYR A 108 9.91 -2.30 -5.73
CA TYR A 108 10.06 -3.09 -6.96
C TYR A 108 10.12 -4.60 -6.70
N ILE A 109 10.61 -5.00 -5.53
CA ILE A 109 10.64 -6.41 -5.11
C ILE A 109 9.26 -6.89 -4.65
N GLN A 110 8.43 -6.01 -4.08
CA GLN A 110 7.12 -6.35 -3.52
C GLN A 110 6.22 -7.16 -4.49
N PRO A 111 6.02 -6.77 -5.75
CA PRO A 111 5.20 -7.55 -6.68
C PRO A 111 5.74 -8.97 -6.93
N LEU A 112 7.08 -9.14 -6.92
CA LEU A 112 7.72 -10.47 -7.07
C LEU A 112 7.35 -11.35 -5.87
N VAL A 113 7.45 -10.81 -4.66
CA VAL A 113 7.12 -11.51 -3.42
C VAL A 113 5.63 -11.86 -3.37
N VAL A 114 4.76 -10.88 -3.62
CA VAL A 114 3.30 -11.06 -3.60
C VAL A 114 2.87 -12.11 -4.63
N PHE A 115 3.39 -12.04 -5.84
CA PHE A 115 3.07 -13.03 -6.87
C PHE A 115 3.55 -14.44 -6.49
N THR A 116 4.78 -14.55 -5.99
CA THR A 116 5.35 -15.85 -5.60
C THR A 116 4.54 -16.48 -4.46
N PHE A 117 4.23 -15.71 -3.41
CA PHE A 117 3.38 -16.19 -2.32
C PHE A 117 1.94 -16.48 -2.78
N GLY A 118 1.36 -15.65 -3.64
CA GLY A 118 0.05 -15.88 -4.22
C GLY A 118 -0.01 -17.20 -4.97
N ALA A 119 0.96 -17.44 -5.86
CA ALA A 119 1.04 -18.69 -6.62
C ALA A 119 1.25 -19.91 -5.71
N LEU A 120 2.10 -19.80 -4.68
CA LEU A 120 2.39 -20.92 -3.76
C LEU A 120 1.21 -21.22 -2.82
N LEU A 121 0.57 -20.19 -2.24
CA LEU A 121 -0.48 -20.37 -1.23
C LEU A 121 -1.85 -20.70 -1.85
N PHE A 122 -2.16 -20.08 -2.99
CA PHE A 122 -3.45 -20.24 -3.65
C PHE A 122 -3.42 -21.23 -4.81
N HIS A 123 -2.24 -21.84 -5.11
CA HIS A 123 -2.04 -22.78 -6.22
C HIS A 123 -2.53 -22.23 -7.56
N GLU A 124 -2.30 -20.92 -7.78
CA GLU A 124 -2.72 -20.26 -9.01
C GLU A 124 -1.91 -20.76 -10.21
N PRO A 125 -2.54 -20.96 -11.39
CA PRO A 125 -1.83 -21.43 -12.57
C PRO A 125 -0.84 -20.38 -13.07
N ILE A 126 0.45 -20.70 -12.97
CA ILE A 126 1.53 -19.83 -13.48
C ILE A 126 1.57 -19.98 -14.99
N THR A 127 1.27 -18.90 -15.72
CA THR A 127 1.41 -18.86 -17.18
C THR A 127 2.79 -18.33 -17.56
N TRP A 128 3.26 -18.69 -18.77
CA TRP A 128 4.52 -18.19 -19.30
C TRP A 128 4.63 -16.65 -19.29
N ARG A 129 3.52 -15.97 -19.48
CA ARG A 129 3.46 -14.50 -19.40
C ARG A 129 3.82 -13.98 -18.02
N HIS A 130 3.39 -14.63 -16.97
CA HIS A 130 3.73 -14.29 -15.59
C HIS A 130 5.23 -14.46 -15.34
N ILE A 131 5.83 -15.55 -15.82
CA ILE A 131 7.27 -15.80 -15.69
C ILE A 131 8.08 -14.72 -16.44
N ALA A 132 7.66 -14.35 -17.66
CA ALA A 132 8.32 -13.32 -18.44
C ALA A 132 8.26 -11.94 -17.73
N ILE A 133 7.11 -11.55 -17.17
CA ILE A 133 6.95 -10.32 -16.41
C ILE A 133 7.85 -10.32 -15.18
N LEU A 134 7.85 -11.41 -14.41
CA LEU A 134 8.71 -11.56 -13.23
C LEU A 134 10.19 -11.48 -13.59
N GLY A 135 10.60 -12.09 -14.71
CA GLY A 135 11.96 -12.04 -15.21
C GLY A 135 12.40 -10.62 -15.56
N ILE A 136 11.55 -9.86 -16.25
CA ILE A 136 11.82 -8.44 -16.58
C ILE A 136 11.92 -7.60 -15.31
N MET A 137 11.02 -7.80 -14.35
CA MET A 137 11.05 -7.08 -13.08
C MET A 137 12.31 -7.40 -12.26
N ALA A 138 12.68 -8.69 -12.18
CA ALA A 138 13.89 -9.12 -11.49
C ALA A 138 15.15 -8.53 -12.14
N ALA A 139 15.22 -8.53 -13.46
CA ALA A 139 16.31 -7.91 -14.21
C ALA A 139 16.41 -6.40 -13.95
N GLY A 140 15.28 -5.69 -13.87
CA GLY A 140 15.23 -4.27 -13.51
C GLY A 140 15.75 -3.99 -12.11
N VAL A 141 15.38 -4.82 -11.13
CA VAL A 141 15.88 -4.73 -9.74
C VAL A 141 17.39 -4.95 -9.70
N LEU A 142 17.90 -5.99 -10.37
CA LEU A 142 19.32 -6.28 -10.41
C LEU A 142 20.11 -5.15 -11.09
N ALA A 143 19.60 -4.58 -12.18
CA ALA A 143 20.24 -3.45 -12.85
C ALA A 143 20.25 -2.17 -12.02
N SER A 144 19.32 -2.00 -11.08
CA SER A 144 19.26 -0.84 -10.19
C SER A 144 20.09 -1.01 -8.91
N ALA A 145 20.51 -2.25 -8.60
CA ALA A 145 21.30 -2.56 -7.41
C ALA A 145 22.82 -2.54 -7.66
N GLY A 146 23.27 -2.55 -8.94
CA GLY A 146 24.68 -2.46 -9.35
C GLY A 146 25.06 -1.08 -9.77
#